data_99b99b10aac6c39216e28a529e5fa00f
#
_entry.id   99b99b10aac6c39216e28a529e5fa00f
#
_cell.length_a   1.000
_cell.length_b   1.000
_cell.length_c   1.000
_cell.angle_alpha   90.00
_cell.angle_beta   90.00
_cell.angle_gamma   90.00
#
_symmetry.space_group_name_H-M   'P 1'
#
loop_
_entity.id
_entity.type
_entity.pdbx_description
1 polymer ?
#
loop_
_entity_poly.entity_id
_entity_poly.type
_entity_poly.pdbx_seq_one_letter_code
_entity_poly.pdbx_strand_id
1 'polypeptide(L)' 'AGSGDVLTGIITGLLARGYKQEDACRLGMHLHGLAGDLAAKDLGKESLIASDIIQYLPKAFLRLEE' A
#
# COMPACT_ATOMS: atom_id res chain seq x y z
N ALA A 1 -6.41 8.17 9.73
CA ALA A 1 -7.78 7.91 9.32
C ALA A 1 -7.84 7.56 7.84
N GLY A 2 -8.66 6.56 7.47
CA GLY A 2 -8.78 6.15 6.07
C GLY A 2 -7.73 5.14 5.61
N SER A 3 -6.80 4.73 6.47
CA SER A 3 -5.78 3.75 6.12
C SER A 3 -6.40 2.40 5.73
N GLY A 4 -7.47 1.99 6.43
CA GLY A 4 -8.19 0.76 6.10
C GLY A 4 -8.86 0.84 4.73
N ASP A 5 -9.35 2.02 4.35
CA ASP A 5 -9.96 2.23 3.04
C ASP A 5 -8.90 2.12 1.93
N VAL A 6 -7.69 2.62 2.17
CA VAL A 6 -6.57 2.48 1.23
C VAL A 6 -6.23 1.01 1.04
N LEU A 7 -6.12 0.26 2.13
CA LEU A 7 -5.81 -1.18 2.06
C LEU A 7 -6.88 -1.92 1.27
N THR A 8 -8.15 -1.65 1.54
CA THR A 8 -9.26 -2.26 0.81
C THR A 8 -9.17 -1.94 -0.68
N GLY A 9 -8.85 -0.69 -1.02
CA GLY A 9 -8.68 -0.27 -2.41
C GLY A 9 -7.55 -1.00 -3.11
N ILE A 10 -6.41 -1.20 -2.44
CA ILE A 10 -5.28 -1.94 -3.00
C ILE A 10 -5.69 -3.39 -3.28
N ILE A 11 -6.32 -4.04 -2.32
CA ILE A 11 -6.75 -5.45 -2.47
C ILE A 11 -7.76 -5.57 -3.60
N THR A 12 -8.76 -4.67 -3.65
CA THR A 12 -9.76 -4.67 -4.71
C THR A 12 -9.12 -4.51 -6.09
N GLY A 13 -8.15 -3.59 -6.20
CA GLY A 13 -7.41 -3.39 -7.44
C GLY A 13 -6.66 -4.62 -7.89
N LEU A 14 -6.02 -5.32 -6.95
CA LEU A 14 -5.29 -6.56 -7.25
C LEU A 14 -6.24 -7.66 -7.71
N LEU A 15 -7.40 -7.79 -7.05
CA LEU A 15 -8.42 -8.76 -7.47
C LEU A 15 -8.90 -8.47 -8.90
N ALA A 16 -9.11 -7.19 -9.22
CA ALA A 16 -9.52 -6.78 -10.55
C ALA A 16 -8.47 -7.11 -11.61
N ARG A 17 -7.21 -7.21 -11.23
CA ARG A 17 -6.10 -7.58 -12.13
C ARG A 17 -5.90 -9.08 -12.26
N GLY A 18 -6.73 -9.87 -11.58
CA GLY A 18 -6.70 -11.33 -11.71
C GLY A 18 -5.96 -12.07 -10.61
N TYR A 19 -5.50 -11.38 -9.58
CA TYR A 19 -4.87 -12.05 -8.44
C TYR A 19 -5.92 -12.86 -7.68
N LYS A 20 -5.52 -14.02 -7.18
CA LYS A 20 -6.38 -14.82 -6.29
C LYS A 20 -6.57 -14.07 -4.98
N GLN A 21 -7.70 -14.29 -4.32
CA GLN A 21 -8.05 -13.58 -3.09
C GLN A 21 -6.93 -13.62 -2.04
N GLU A 22 -6.35 -14.81 -1.80
CA GLU A 22 -5.30 -14.97 -0.80
C GLU A 22 -4.05 -14.15 -1.17
N ASP A 23 -3.68 -14.19 -2.45
CA ASP A 23 -2.52 -13.46 -2.95
C ASP A 23 -2.77 -11.96 -2.93
N ALA A 24 -3.98 -11.54 -3.31
CA ALA A 24 -4.34 -10.11 -3.29
C ALA A 24 -4.29 -9.55 -1.87
N CYS A 25 -4.78 -10.31 -0.89
CA CYS A 25 -4.76 -9.86 0.51
C CYS A 25 -3.32 -9.76 1.02
N ARG A 26 -2.51 -10.79 0.78
CA ARG A 26 -1.12 -10.83 1.25
C ARG A 26 -0.30 -9.73 0.61
N LEU A 27 -0.38 -9.61 -0.71
CA LEU A 27 0.35 -8.59 -1.45
C LEU A 27 -0.14 -7.19 -1.10
N GLY A 28 -1.46 -7.03 -0.95
CA GLY A 28 -2.04 -5.74 -0.58
C GLY A 28 -1.55 -5.26 0.78
N MET A 29 -1.49 -6.17 1.76
CA MET A 29 -0.98 -5.84 3.09
C MET A 29 0.50 -5.47 3.04
N HIS A 30 1.27 -6.20 2.25
CA HIS A 30 2.70 -5.92 2.08
C HIS A 30 2.93 -4.54 1.44
N LEU A 31 2.20 -4.25 0.37
CA LEU A 31 2.31 -2.96 -0.33
C LEU A 31 1.89 -1.79 0.56
N HIS A 32 0.81 -1.97 1.30
CA HIS A 32 0.31 -0.96 2.22
C HIS A 32 1.37 -0.64 3.29
N GLY A 33 1.94 -1.69 3.89
CA GLY A 33 2.97 -1.54 4.91
C GLY A 33 4.24 -0.89 4.34
N LEU A 34 4.67 -1.33 3.17
CA LEU A 34 5.86 -0.78 2.52
C LEU A 34 5.67 0.70 2.16
N ALA A 35 4.51 1.04 1.59
CA ALA A 35 4.21 2.44 1.25
C ALA A 35 4.19 3.31 2.51
N GLY A 36 3.62 2.80 3.61
CA GLY A 36 3.61 3.51 4.88
C GLY A 36 5.02 3.73 5.43
N ASP A 37 5.87 2.70 5.37
CA ASP A 37 7.24 2.80 5.84
C ASP A 37 8.05 3.81 5.02
N LEU A 38 7.90 3.78 3.69
CA LEU A 38 8.57 4.72 2.81
C LEU A 38 8.11 6.16 3.07
N ALA A 39 6.80 6.34 3.24
CA ALA A 39 6.25 7.65 3.53
C ALA A 39 6.74 8.19 4.88
N ALA A 40 6.75 7.34 5.91
CA ALA A 40 7.21 7.74 7.23
C ALA A 40 8.67 8.18 7.19
N LYS A 41 9.51 7.43 6.47
CA LYS A 41 10.93 7.72 6.35
C LYS A 41 11.16 9.05 5.63
N ASP A 42 10.52 9.22 4.47
CA ASP A 42 10.75 10.40 3.63
C ASP A 42 10.13 11.68 4.22
N LEU A 43 8.95 11.55 4.83
CA LEU A 43 8.23 12.69 5.37
C LEU A 43 8.60 12.99 6.83
N GLY A 44 9.28 12.06 7.49
CA GLY A 44 9.67 12.22 8.88
C GLY A 44 8.49 12.23 9.84
N LYS A 45 7.40 11.57 9.49
CA LYS A 45 6.18 11.57 10.30
C LYS A 45 6.01 10.25 11.02
N GLU A 46 5.60 10.33 12.29
CA GLU A 46 5.21 9.14 13.05
C GLU A 46 3.76 8.78 12.76
N SER A 47 2.91 9.76 12.46
CA SER A 47 1.52 9.55 12.09
C SER A 47 1.34 9.86 10.62
N LEU A 48 0.75 8.92 9.90
CA LEU A 48 0.48 9.06 8.48
C LEU A 48 -1.01 9.15 8.23
N ILE A 49 -1.40 9.93 7.23
CA ILE A 49 -2.78 9.96 6.75
C ILE A 49 -2.87 9.16 5.46
N ALA A 50 -4.10 8.81 5.05
CA ALA A 50 -4.33 7.97 3.87
C ALA A 50 -3.65 8.51 2.61
N SER A 51 -3.69 9.82 2.39
CA SER A 51 -3.07 10.44 1.22
C SER A 51 -1.55 10.26 1.18
N ASP A 52 -0.90 10.21 2.34
CA ASP A 52 0.55 9.96 2.41
C ASP A 52 0.86 8.56 1.89
N ILE A 53 0.07 7.57 2.30
CA ILE A 53 0.24 6.18 1.87
C ILE A 53 0.01 6.06 0.36
N ILE A 54 -1.06 6.67 -0.15
CA ILE A 54 -1.39 6.65 -1.57
C ILE A 54 -0.25 7.24 -2.40
N GLN A 55 0.33 8.33 -1.93
CA GLN A 55 1.42 9.01 -2.64
C GLN A 55 2.64 8.10 -2.81
N TYR A 56 2.89 7.21 -1.87
CA TYR A 56 4.05 6.33 -1.88
C TYR A 56 3.80 4.94 -2.45
N LEU A 57 2.56 4.63 -2.89
CA LEU A 57 2.26 3.35 -3.51
C LEU A 57 3.10 3.08 -4.76
N PRO A 58 3.32 4.04 -5.69
CA PRO A 58 4.15 3.77 -6.86
C PRO A 58 5.56 3.33 -6.49
N LYS A 59 6.17 3.95 -5.46
CA LYS A 59 7.50 3.55 -4.99
C LYS A 59 7.48 2.15 -4.38
N ALA A 60 6.41 1.80 -3.66
CA ALA A 60 6.26 0.47 -3.09
C ALA A 60 6.17 -0.60 -4.18
N PHE A 61 5.42 -0.34 -5.24
CA PHE A 61 5.34 -1.26 -6.38
C PHE A 61 6.69 -1.45 -7.05
N LEU A 62 7.45 -0.37 -7.22
CA LEU A 62 8.80 -0.46 -7.80
C LEU A 62 9.72 -1.32 -6.93
N ARG A 63 9.60 -1.22 -5.61
CA ARG A 63 10.39 -2.03 -4.68
C ARG A 63 10.13 -3.52 -4.85
N LEU A 64 8.89 -3.91 -5.14
CA LEU A 64 8.55 -5.30 -5.37
C LEU A 64 9.27 -5.89 -6.57
N GLU A 65 9.58 -5.07 -7.56
CA GLU A 65 10.23 -5.52 -8.79
C GLU A 65 11.74 -5.71 -8.62
N GLU A 66 12.28 -5.20 -7.55
CA GLU A 66 13.69 -5.40 -7.22
C GLU A 66 13.91 -6.80 -6.67
#